data_a72d4801c26ca25b70017b40b06ae83e
#
_entry.id   a72d4801c26ca25b70017b40b06ae83e
#
_cell.length_a   1.000
_cell.length_b   1.000
_cell.length_c   1.000
_cell.angle_alpha   90.00
_cell.angle_beta   90.00
_cell.angle_gamma   90.00
#
_symmetry.space_group_name_H-M   'P 1'
#
loop_
_entity.id
_entity.type
_entity.pdbx_description
1 polymer ?
#
loop_
_entity_poly.entity_id
_entity_poly.type
_entity_poly.pdbx_seq_one_letter_code
_entity_poly.pdbx_strand_id
1 'polypeptide(L)'
;MKQEIIHYPNLKTVLEVEQIIKDSEMPLTRYKILKKLKNKLMKQTLNVIIEYLDNKGIIYDSNKGIFWTYQPKSKLNERLR
;
A
#
# COMPACT_ATOMS: atom_id res chain seq x y z
N MET A 1 5.20 -31.41 -1.05
CA MET A 1 5.02 -30.13 -1.46
C MET A 1 5.68 -29.13 -0.56
N LYS A 2 6.26 -28.15 -1.20
CA LYS A 2 6.96 -27.21 -0.45
C LYS A 2 6.06 -26.15 0.05
N GLN A 3 6.19 -25.80 1.28
CA GLN A 3 5.38 -24.80 1.85
C GLN A 3 6.13 -23.53 1.95
N GLU A 4 5.57 -22.47 1.45
CA GLU A 4 6.18 -21.18 1.58
C GLU A 4 5.78 -20.57 2.86
N ILE A 5 6.74 -20.03 3.56
CA ILE A 5 6.46 -19.33 4.77
C ILE A 5 6.25 -17.88 4.43
N ILE A 6 5.04 -17.43 4.55
CA ILE A 6 4.73 -16.04 4.26
C ILE A 6 4.35 -15.37 5.55
N HIS A 7 5.04 -14.30 5.85
CA HIS A 7 4.72 -13.51 7.02
C HIS A 7 3.68 -12.47 6.61
N TYR A 8 2.46 -12.72 7.00
CA TYR A 8 1.41 -11.78 6.68
C TYR A 8 1.55 -10.53 7.52
N PRO A 9 1.38 -9.39 6.91
CA PRO A 9 1.53 -8.14 7.65
C PRO A 9 0.38 -7.96 8.62
N ASN A 10 0.66 -7.28 9.72
CA ASN A 10 -0.43 -6.94 10.63
C ASN A 10 -1.04 -5.64 10.14
N LEU A 11 -2.20 -5.32 10.72
CA LEU A 11 -2.95 -4.16 10.28
C LEU A 11 -2.16 -2.88 10.44
N LYS A 12 -1.42 -2.76 11.51
CA LYS A 12 -0.65 -1.55 11.74
C LYS A 12 0.32 -1.29 10.60
N THR A 13 0.99 -2.33 10.16
CA THR A 13 1.96 -2.20 9.08
C THR A 13 1.26 -1.84 7.77
N VAL A 14 0.12 -2.45 7.50
CA VAL A 14 -0.62 -2.12 6.29
C VAL A 14 -1.01 -0.65 6.31
N LEU A 15 -1.50 -0.17 7.45
CA LEU A 15 -1.90 1.22 7.55
C LEU A 15 -0.72 2.17 7.40
N GLU A 16 0.44 1.77 7.88
CA GLU A 16 1.64 2.59 7.71
C GLU A 16 2.01 2.71 6.23
N VAL A 17 1.95 1.60 5.51
CA VAL A 17 2.24 1.63 4.08
C VAL A 17 1.23 2.50 3.36
N GLU A 18 -0.04 2.35 3.69
CA GLU A 18 -1.08 3.17 3.09
C GLU A 18 -0.80 4.65 3.31
N GLN A 19 -0.44 5.00 4.53
CA GLN A 19 -0.22 6.41 4.85
C GLN A 19 0.97 6.97 4.08
N ILE A 20 2.02 6.19 3.94
CA ILE A 20 3.19 6.62 3.19
C ILE A 20 2.83 6.90 1.75
N ILE A 21 2.08 6.01 1.12
CA ILE A 21 1.71 6.18 -0.27
C ILE A 21 0.75 7.35 -0.42
N LYS A 22 -0.21 7.43 0.49
CA LYS A 22 -1.23 8.46 0.43
C LYS A 22 -0.65 9.86 0.57
N ASP A 23 0.36 10.00 1.43
CA ASP A 23 0.95 11.30 1.69
C ASP A 23 1.94 11.72 0.62
N SER A 24 2.33 10.82 -0.25
CA SER A 24 3.32 11.15 -1.25
C SER A 24 2.67 11.84 -2.44
N GLU A 25 3.25 12.91 -2.89
CA GLU A 25 2.74 13.60 -4.07
C GLU A 25 3.26 13.00 -5.35
N MET A 26 4.20 12.07 -5.24
CA MET A 26 4.78 11.44 -6.40
C MET A 26 4.70 9.93 -6.24
N PRO A 27 4.69 9.20 -7.35
CA PRO A 27 4.72 7.75 -7.24
C PRO A 27 5.94 7.29 -6.48
N LEU A 28 5.78 6.26 -5.69
CA LEU A 28 6.87 5.73 -4.87
C LEU A 28 7.22 4.34 -5.35
N THR A 29 8.52 4.09 -5.52
CA THR A 29 8.97 2.75 -5.79
C THR A 29 8.94 1.95 -4.49
N ARG A 30 8.96 0.62 -4.63
CA ARG A 30 9.01 -0.23 -3.45
C ARG A 30 10.24 0.08 -2.62
N TYR A 31 11.34 0.37 -3.29
CA TYR A 31 12.56 0.72 -2.59
C TYR A 31 12.36 1.95 -1.70
N LYS A 32 11.72 2.98 -2.24
CA LYS A 32 11.49 4.20 -1.48
C LYS A 32 10.52 3.96 -0.32
N ILE A 33 9.54 3.13 -0.52
CA ILE A 33 8.62 2.81 0.56
C ILE A 33 9.36 2.11 1.68
N LEU A 34 10.21 1.14 1.33
CA LEU A 34 10.98 0.44 2.35
C LEU A 34 11.90 1.39 3.10
N LYS A 35 12.48 2.35 2.38
CA LYS A 35 13.34 3.32 3.04
C LYS A 35 12.56 4.18 4.01
N LYS A 36 11.37 4.56 3.64
CA LYS A 36 10.54 5.36 4.55
C LYS A 36 10.13 4.57 5.77
N LEU A 37 10.06 3.26 5.65
CA LEU A 37 9.78 2.39 6.77
C LEU A 37 11.05 2.02 7.53
N LYS A 38 12.17 2.61 7.14
CA LYS A 38 13.45 2.36 7.78
C LYS A 38 13.84 0.91 7.69
N ASN A 39 13.45 0.27 6.60
CA ASN A 39 13.78 -1.12 6.30
C ASN A 39 13.32 -2.08 7.38
N LYS A 40 12.23 -1.75 8.06
CA LYS A 40 11.69 -2.63 9.07
C LYS A 40 10.80 -3.72 8.49
N LEU A 41 10.52 -3.63 7.21
CA LEU A 41 9.61 -4.55 6.55
C LEU A 41 10.36 -5.30 5.48
N MET A 42 10.11 -6.61 5.40
CA MET A 42 10.73 -7.40 4.36
C MET A 42 10.09 -7.09 3.02
N LYS A 43 10.90 -7.18 1.98
CA LYS A 43 10.42 -6.90 0.64
C LYS A 43 9.24 -7.80 0.27
N GLN A 44 9.31 -9.06 0.64
CA GLN A 44 8.23 -9.98 0.35
C GLN A 44 6.94 -9.54 1.01
N THR A 45 7.03 -9.10 2.24
CA THR A 45 5.85 -8.67 2.97
C THR A 45 5.27 -7.41 2.34
N LEU A 46 6.14 -6.51 1.92
CA LEU A 46 5.66 -5.31 1.24
C LEU A 46 4.93 -5.68 -0.05
N ASN A 47 5.46 -6.65 -0.79
CA ASN A 47 4.80 -7.07 -2.02
C ASN A 47 3.39 -7.60 -1.76
N VAL A 48 3.20 -8.31 -0.65
CA VAL A 48 1.88 -8.80 -0.30
C VAL A 48 0.94 -7.63 -0.05
N ILE A 49 1.41 -6.62 0.66
CA ILE A 49 0.59 -5.45 0.95
C ILE A 49 0.25 -4.72 -0.34
N ILE A 50 1.23 -4.52 -1.20
CA ILE A 50 1.02 -3.81 -2.46
C ILE A 50 0.00 -4.53 -3.31
N GLU A 51 0.13 -5.84 -3.41
CA GLU A 51 -0.79 -6.62 -4.21
C GLU A 51 -2.20 -6.54 -3.66
N TYR A 52 -2.32 -6.59 -2.34
CA TYR A 52 -3.63 -6.49 -1.71
C TYR A 52 -4.27 -5.14 -2.00
N LEU A 53 -3.52 -4.07 -1.83
CA LEU A 53 -4.06 -2.73 -2.06
C LEU A 53 -4.37 -2.48 -3.52
N ASP A 54 -3.55 -3.02 -4.41
CA ASP A 54 -3.79 -2.88 -5.84
C ASP A 54 -5.06 -3.60 -6.23
N ASN A 55 -5.26 -4.80 -5.72
CA ASN A 55 -6.47 -5.57 -6.04
C ASN A 55 -7.71 -4.91 -5.51
N LYS A 56 -7.58 -4.13 -4.45
CA LYS A 56 -8.72 -3.42 -3.89
C LYS A 56 -8.98 -2.09 -4.58
N GLY A 57 -8.12 -1.72 -5.50
CA GLY A 57 -8.31 -0.45 -6.19
C GLY A 57 -7.92 0.75 -5.36
N ILE A 58 -7.13 0.54 -4.33
CA ILE A 58 -6.73 1.63 -3.45
C ILE A 58 -5.49 2.32 -3.97
N ILE A 59 -4.63 1.57 -4.65
CA ILE A 59 -3.42 2.12 -5.23
C ILE A 59 -3.30 1.62 -6.65
N TYR A 60 -2.39 2.24 -7.39
CA TYR A 60 -2.05 1.79 -8.73
C TYR A 60 -0.54 1.54 -8.76
N ASP A 61 -0.17 0.34 -9.14
CA ASP A 61 1.23 -0.08 -9.19
C ASP A 61 1.70 0.06 -10.63
N SER A 62 2.29 1.20 -10.94
CA SER A 62 2.69 1.49 -12.29
C SER A 62 4.20 1.31 -12.47
N ASN A 63 4.66 1.41 -13.71
CA ASN A 63 6.07 1.32 -13.99
C ASN A 63 6.87 2.43 -13.34
N LYS A 64 6.23 3.54 -13.10
CA LYS A 64 6.91 4.69 -12.51
C LYS A 64 6.81 4.71 -11.00
N GLY A 65 6.11 3.77 -10.43
CA GLY A 65 5.97 3.70 -9.01
C GLY A 65 4.52 3.47 -8.60
N ILE A 66 4.31 3.47 -7.33
CA ILE A 66 3.01 3.19 -6.75
C ILE A 66 2.42 4.51 -6.26
N PHE A 67 1.17 4.75 -6.58
CA PHE A 67 0.54 5.95 -6.08
C PHE A 67 -0.89 5.66 -5.64
N TRP A 68 -1.41 6.55 -4.83
CA TRP A 68 -2.72 6.41 -4.20
C TRP A 68 -3.79 6.81 -5.18
N THR A 69 -4.78 5.95 -5.36
CA THR A 69 -5.87 6.26 -6.28
C THR A 69 -7.23 6.30 -5.60
N TYR A 70 -7.32 5.73 -4.42
CA TYR A 70 -8.61 5.65 -3.76
C TYR A 70 -9.07 7.00 -3.25
N GLN A 71 -10.30 7.36 -3.55
CA GLN A 71 -10.88 8.60 -3.08
C GLN A 71 -12.23 8.31 -2.49
N PRO A 72 -12.32 8.40 -1.18
CA PRO A 72 -13.57 8.05 -0.51
C PRO A 72 -14.56 9.21 -0.59
N LYS A 73 -15.01 9.50 -1.76
CA LYS A 73 -15.97 10.58 -1.93
C LYS A 73 -17.35 10.21 -1.43
N SER A 74 -17.55 8.96 -1.15
CA SER A 74 -18.86 8.52 -0.74
C SER A 74 -19.30 9.16 0.55
N LYS A 75 -18.37 9.45 1.44
CA LYS A 75 -18.75 10.06 2.68
C LYS A 75 -19.48 11.35 2.48
N LEU A 76 -18.90 12.20 1.66
CA LEU A 76 -19.52 13.48 1.40
C LEU A 76 -20.82 13.31 0.68
N ASN A 77 -20.85 12.44 -0.30
CA ASN A 77 -22.05 12.22 -1.06
C ASN A 77 -23.16 11.70 -0.19
N GLU A 78 -22.84 10.84 0.72
CA GLU A 78 -23.84 10.29 1.61
C GLU A 78 -24.42 11.35 2.50
N ARG A 79 -23.61 12.30 2.91
CA ARG A 79 -24.11 13.34 3.77
C ARG A 79 -24.99 14.30 3.04
N LEU A 80 -24.83 14.39 1.77
CA LEU A 80 -25.60 15.34 0.98
C LEU A 80 -26.97 14.81 0.60
N ARG A 81 -27.21 13.55 0.84
CA ARG A 81 -28.52 12.99 0.51
C ARG A 81 -29.52 13.21 1.58
#